data_b448e3640a4195111397286eb8e6afa4
#
_entry.id   b448e3640a4195111397286eb8e6afa4
#
_cell.length_a   1.000
_cell.length_b   1.000
_cell.length_c   1.000
_cell.angle_alpha   90.00
_cell.angle_beta   90.00
_cell.angle_gamma   90.00
#
_symmetry.space_group_name_H-M   'P 1'
#
loop_
_entity.id
_entity.type
_entity.pdbx_description
1 polymer ?
#
loop_
_entity_poly.entity_id
_entity_poly.type
_entity_poly.pdbx_seq_one_letter_code
_entity_poly.pdbx_strand_id
1 'polypeptide(L)'
;YESAGANVLDHQYEDITINGQHLRIGGIYGYCLPDKYLETDEADPGECMFLRDFENTDRYKILLSHLPIAWLRNDGLEEWDIDCVFSGHLHGGQVILPGIGGVYAPDMGWFPGRLEGVFDSEDGKRHLVLSAGLGNTEVVPRFNNIPEIVCVDLVPEVKKDAK
;
A
#
# COMPACT_ATOMS: atom_id res chain seq x y z
N TYR A 1 -1.23 -4.64 20.04
CA TYR A 1 -1.76 -3.39 19.48
C TYR A 1 -3.15 -3.10 20.07
N GLU A 2 -4.09 -4.04 20.08
CA GLU A 2 -5.45 -3.87 20.62
C GLU A 2 -5.45 -3.42 22.10
N SER A 3 -4.54 -3.97 22.90
CA SER A 3 -4.37 -3.57 24.31
C SER A 3 -3.94 -2.10 24.47
N ALA A 4 -3.44 -1.47 23.42
CA ALA A 4 -3.10 -0.05 23.34
C ALA A 4 -4.20 0.79 22.69
N GLY A 5 -5.37 0.20 22.41
CA GLY A 5 -6.52 0.88 21.83
C GLY A 5 -6.46 1.04 20.29
N ALA A 6 -5.60 0.28 19.61
CA ALA A 6 -5.56 0.27 18.15
C ALA A 6 -6.58 -0.72 17.59
N ASN A 7 -7.28 -0.36 16.51
CA ASN A 7 -8.05 -1.30 15.70
C ASN A 7 -7.10 -2.05 14.79
N VAL A 8 -7.11 -3.39 14.88
CA VAL A 8 -6.30 -4.25 14.02
C VAL A 8 -7.20 -4.78 12.91
N LEU A 9 -6.88 -4.41 11.66
CA LEU A 9 -7.61 -4.83 10.48
C LEU A 9 -6.75 -5.86 9.72
N ASP A 10 -7.06 -7.13 9.89
CA ASP A 10 -6.44 -8.22 9.14
C ASP A 10 -7.54 -8.96 8.37
N HIS A 11 -7.58 -8.78 7.05
CA HIS A 11 -8.69 -9.18 6.17
C HIS A 11 -10.05 -8.66 6.69
N GLN A 12 -10.04 -7.44 7.21
CA GLN A 12 -11.20 -6.74 7.75
C GLN A 12 -11.20 -5.30 7.28
N TYR A 13 -12.36 -4.67 7.30
CA TYR A 13 -12.49 -3.24 7.04
C TYR A 13 -13.55 -2.59 7.93
N GLU A 14 -13.45 -1.29 8.05
CA GLU A 14 -14.42 -0.43 8.72
C GLU A 14 -14.88 0.70 7.80
N ASP A 15 -16.19 0.96 7.82
CA ASP A 15 -16.79 2.11 7.15
C ASP A 15 -16.92 3.26 8.15
N ILE A 16 -16.29 4.38 7.85
CA ILE A 16 -16.26 5.56 8.70
C ILE A 16 -16.77 6.79 7.95
N THR A 17 -17.15 7.81 8.71
CA THR A 17 -17.54 9.11 8.16
C THR A 17 -16.80 10.21 8.91
N ILE A 18 -16.01 11.00 8.18
CA ILE A 18 -15.22 12.11 8.72
C ILE A 18 -15.61 13.39 7.97
N ASN A 19 -16.09 14.40 8.70
CA ASN A 19 -16.51 15.69 8.13
C ASN A 19 -17.50 15.53 6.96
N GLY A 20 -18.40 14.54 7.03
CA GLY A 20 -19.38 14.26 5.99
C GLY A 20 -18.84 13.48 4.78
N GLN A 21 -17.56 13.13 4.78
CA GLN A 21 -16.95 12.27 3.77
C GLN A 21 -17.01 10.80 4.20
N HIS A 22 -17.38 9.93 3.28
CA HIS A 22 -17.53 8.50 3.52
C HIS A 22 -16.29 7.75 3.06
N LEU A 23 -15.65 7.04 4.00
CA LEU A 23 -14.43 6.30 3.76
C LEU A 23 -14.63 4.84 4.15
N ARG A 24 -13.89 3.96 3.49
CA ARG A 24 -13.69 2.56 3.90
C ARG A 24 -12.22 2.35 4.14
N ILE A 25 -11.84 1.86 5.32
CA ILE A 25 -10.46 1.56 5.68
C ILE A 25 -10.36 0.07 5.91
N GLY A 26 -9.47 -0.60 5.20
CA GLY A 26 -9.20 -2.03 5.35
C GLY A 26 -7.73 -2.33 5.55
N GLY A 27 -7.43 -3.56 5.91
CA GLY A 27 -6.07 -4.02 6.10
C GLY A 27 -5.86 -5.44 5.58
N ILE A 28 -4.66 -5.67 5.01
CA ILE A 28 -4.22 -6.96 4.51
C ILE A 28 -2.71 -7.10 4.70
N TYR A 29 -2.25 -8.31 4.98
CA TYR A 29 -0.82 -8.57 5.11
C TYR A 29 -0.20 -9.11 3.81
N GLY A 30 -0.94 -9.94 3.09
CA GLY A 30 -0.44 -10.79 2.02
C GLY A 30 -0.07 -10.10 0.71
N TYR A 31 0.07 -10.89 -0.35
CA TYR A 31 0.53 -10.41 -1.65
C TYR A 31 -0.55 -9.68 -2.46
N CYS A 32 -1.81 -9.82 -2.15
CA CYS A 32 -2.95 -9.12 -2.75
C CYS A 32 -2.96 -9.16 -4.29
N LEU A 33 -2.49 -10.25 -4.89
CA LEU A 33 -2.39 -10.35 -6.35
C LEU A 33 -3.78 -10.34 -6.99
N PRO A 34 -3.95 -9.69 -8.17
CA PRO A 34 -5.20 -9.70 -8.89
C PRO A 34 -5.66 -11.10 -9.31
N ASP A 35 -6.96 -11.24 -9.55
CA ASP A 35 -7.63 -12.50 -9.90
C ASP A 35 -7.01 -13.25 -11.07
N LYS A 36 -6.42 -12.55 -12.02
CA LYS A 36 -5.73 -13.16 -13.17
C LYS A 36 -4.58 -14.09 -12.77
N TYR A 37 -4.05 -13.92 -11.56
CA TYR A 37 -2.99 -14.77 -11.01
C TYR A 37 -3.52 -16.01 -10.28
N LEU A 38 -4.84 -16.19 -10.15
CA LEU A 38 -5.45 -17.41 -9.59
C LEU A 38 -5.22 -18.63 -10.50
N GLU A 39 -5.15 -18.42 -11.83
CA GLU A 39 -4.92 -19.52 -12.80
C GLU A 39 -3.50 -20.08 -12.73
N THR A 40 -2.55 -19.32 -12.19
CA THR A 40 -1.14 -19.73 -12.03
C THR A 40 -0.80 -20.14 -10.60
N ASP A 41 -1.79 -20.20 -9.69
CA ASP A 41 -1.62 -20.45 -8.25
C ASP A 41 -0.70 -19.41 -7.55
N GLU A 42 -0.51 -18.24 -8.15
CA GLU A 42 0.29 -17.16 -7.56
C GLU A 42 -0.54 -16.25 -6.64
N ALA A 43 -1.85 -16.16 -6.86
CA ALA A 43 -2.77 -15.39 -6.02
C ALA A 43 -3.47 -16.29 -4.99
N ASP A 44 -3.73 -15.75 -3.80
CA ASP A 44 -4.54 -16.40 -2.77
C ASP A 44 -6.03 -16.12 -2.99
N PRO A 45 -6.89 -17.17 -3.12
CA PRO A 45 -8.32 -16.97 -3.33
C PRO A 45 -9.02 -16.22 -2.19
N GLY A 46 -8.55 -16.38 -0.95
CA GLY A 46 -9.11 -15.70 0.21
C GLY A 46 -8.83 -14.20 0.18
N GLU A 47 -7.61 -13.82 -0.19
CA GLU A 47 -7.23 -12.41 -0.38
C GLU A 47 -8.02 -11.77 -1.53
N CYS A 48 -8.16 -12.47 -2.66
CA CYS A 48 -8.97 -11.99 -3.77
C CYS A 48 -10.44 -11.80 -3.37
N MET A 49 -11.01 -12.73 -2.62
CA MET A 49 -12.39 -12.60 -2.12
C MET A 49 -12.55 -11.39 -1.18
N PHE A 50 -11.61 -11.18 -0.28
CA PHE A 50 -11.60 -10.02 0.60
C PHE A 50 -11.53 -8.71 -0.19
N LEU A 51 -10.61 -8.61 -1.15
CA LEU A 51 -10.44 -7.38 -1.94
C LEU A 51 -11.64 -7.07 -2.82
N ARG A 52 -12.31 -8.08 -3.40
CA ARG A 52 -13.56 -7.88 -4.14
C ARG A 52 -14.70 -7.35 -3.27
N ASP A 53 -14.79 -7.84 -2.02
CA ASP A 53 -15.78 -7.32 -1.07
C ASP A 53 -15.38 -5.92 -0.60
N PHE A 54 -14.11 -5.69 -0.37
CA PHE A 54 -13.56 -4.40 0.03
C PHE A 54 -13.81 -3.31 -1.01
N GLU A 55 -13.56 -3.58 -2.30
CA GLU A 55 -13.76 -2.60 -3.38
C GLU A 55 -15.23 -2.31 -3.70
N ASN A 56 -16.16 -3.20 -3.30
CA ASN A 56 -17.59 -3.11 -3.62
C ASN A 56 -18.31 -2.02 -2.82
N THR A 57 -17.94 -0.78 -3.04
CA THR A 57 -18.53 0.41 -2.41
C THR A 57 -18.19 1.66 -3.22
N ASP A 58 -19.00 2.70 -3.11
CA ASP A 58 -18.75 4.06 -3.62
C ASP A 58 -18.04 4.99 -2.62
N ARG A 59 -17.63 4.45 -1.46
CA ARG A 59 -16.81 5.17 -0.49
C ARG A 59 -15.37 5.31 -1.01
N TYR A 60 -14.66 6.34 -0.54
CA TYR A 60 -13.22 6.42 -0.77
C TYR A 60 -12.51 5.31 0.00
N LYS A 61 -11.77 4.48 -0.70
CA LYS A 61 -11.19 3.23 -0.21
C LYS A 61 -9.72 3.40 0.13
N ILE A 62 -9.38 3.16 1.39
CA ILE A 62 -8.02 3.21 1.91
C ILE A 62 -7.63 1.81 2.37
N LEU A 63 -6.60 1.23 1.76
CA LEU A 63 -6.09 -0.09 2.14
C LEU A 63 -4.72 0.03 2.80
N LEU A 64 -4.58 -0.56 3.97
CA LEU A 64 -3.30 -0.76 4.65
C LEU A 64 -2.75 -2.12 4.21
N SER A 65 -1.77 -2.14 3.33
CA SER A 65 -1.14 -3.36 2.80
C SER A 65 0.30 -3.43 3.26
N HIS A 66 0.66 -4.46 4.05
CA HIS A 66 2.05 -4.56 4.52
C HIS A 66 3.03 -4.75 3.36
N LEU A 67 2.73 -5.66 2.43
CA LEU A 67 3.57 -5.96 1.28
C LEU A 67 3.20 -5.09 0.06
N PRO A 68 4.16 -4.37 -0.54
CA PRO A 68 3.89 -3.50 -1.69
C PRO A 68 3.98 -4.19 -3.05
N ILE A 69 4.41 -5.45 -3.13
CA ILE A 69 4.78 -6.13 -4.38
C ILE A 69 3.64 -6.16 -5.38
N ALA A 70 2.44 -6.53 -4.94
CA ALA A 70 1.26 -6.61 -5.80
C ALA A 70 0.94 -5.27 -6.47
N TRP A 71 1.16 -4.19 -5.76
CA TRP A 71 0.89 -2.82 -6.22
C TRP A 71 1.98 -2.26 -7.14
N LEU A 72 3.24 -2.67 -6.92
CA LEU A 72 4.39 -2.16 -7.66
C LEU A 72 4.69 -2.92 -8.95
N ARG A 73 4.39 -4.21 -9.02
CA ARG A 73 4.85 -5.10 -10.10
C ARG A 73 3.76 -5.95 -10.74
N ASN A 74 2.65 -6.20 -10.04
CA ASN A 74 1.65 -7.16 -10.45
C ASN A 74 0.32 -6.51 -10.82
N ASP A 75 0.37 -5.26 -11.27
CA ASP A 75 -0.78 -4.47 -11.74
C ASP A 75 -1.91 -4.32 -10.71
N GLY A 76 -1.65 -4.56 -9.41
CA GLY A 76 -2.67 -4.44 -8.37
C GLY A 76 -3.26 -3.04 -8.30
N LEU A 77 -2.46 -2.01 -8.58
CA LEU A 77 -2.92 -0.62 -8.61
C LEU A 77 -3.82 -0.32 -9.83
N GLU A 78 -3.72 -1.11 -10.89
CA GLU A 78 -4.54 -0.98 -12.10
C GLU A 78 -5.82 -1.82 -12.02
N GLU A 79 -5.73 -2.99 -11.41
CA GLU A 79 -6.80 -4.00 -11.44
C GLU A 79 -7.81 -3.82 -10.30
N TRP A 80 -7.35 -3.51 -9.07
CA TRP A 80 -8.24 -3.30 -7.94
C TRP A 80 -8.76 -1.86 -7.90
N ASP A 81 -10.07 -1.70 -7.68
CA ASP A 81 -10.69 -0.38 -7.52
C ASP A 81 -10.51 0.14 -6.08
N ILE A 82 -9.26 0.47 -5.74
CA ILE A 82 -8.84 0.96 -4.42
C ILE A 82 -8.15 2.30 -4.59
N ASP A 83 -8.70 3.36 -3.96
CA ASP A 83 -8.28 4.73 -4.21
C ASP A 83 -6.88 5.04 -3.65
N CYS A 84 -6.56 4.51 -2.45
CA CYS A 84 -5.27 4.75 -1.82
C CYS A 84 -4.79 3.54 -1.05
N VAL A 85 -3.57 3.09 -1.35
CA VAL A 85 -2.90 1.99 -0.65
C VAL A 85 -1.71 2.55 0.12
N PHE A 86 -1.59 2.20 1.39
CA PHE A 86 -0.42 2.47 2.22
C PHE A 86 0.37 1.20 2.44
N SER A 87 1.66 1.22 2.11
CA SER A 87 2.56 0.08 2.28
C SER A 87 3.89 0.46 2.91
N GLY A 88 4.56 -0.53 3.45
CA GLY A 88 5.91 -0.42 3.98
C GLY A 88 6.77 -1.60 3.56
N HIS A 89 7.28 -2.39 4.54
CA HIS A 89 8.03 -3.64 4.38
C HIS A 89 9.43 -3.53 3.77
N LEU A 90 9.63 -2.69 2.77
CA LEU A 90 10.91 -2.60 2.03
C LEU A 90 12.01 -1.87 2.82
N HIS A 91 11.66 -1.21 3.92
CA HIS A 91 12.58 -0.43 4.76
C HIS A 91 13.47 0.56 3.96
N GLY A 92 12.95 1.11 2.84
CA GLY A 92 13.71 1.96 1.95
C GLY A 92 14.95 1.27 1.32
N GLY A 93 14.95 -0.08 1.23
CA GLY A 93 16.05 -0.86 0.70
C GLY A 93 17.23 -1.04 1.66
N GLN A 94 17.02 -0.77 2.94
CA GLN A 94 17.92 -1.00 4.09
C GLN A 94 19.30 -0.31 3.94
N VAL A 95 20.05 -0.61 2.90
CA VAL A 95 21.36 -0.01 2.54
C VAL A 95 21.22 0.76 1.24
N ILE A 96 21.49 2.06 1.28
CA ILE A 96 21.47 2.93 0.10
C ILE A 96 22.89 3.34 -0.29
N LEU A 97 23.28 3.01 -1.51
CA LEU A 97 24.57 3.44 -2.09
C LEU A 97 24.37 4.72 -2.91
N PRO A 98 25.19 5.76 -2.68
CA PRO A 98 25.11 7.00 -3.44
C PRO A 98 25.26 6.76 -4.94
N GLY A 99 24.32 7.29 -5.74
CA GLY A 99 24.32 7.14 -7.20
C GLY A 99 23.83 5.79 -7.74
N ILE A 100 23.59 4.79 -6.87
CA ILE A 100 23.10 3.46 -7.23
C ILE A 100 21.67 3.24 -6.70
N GLY A 101 21.39 3.70 -5.47
CA GLY A 101 20.12 3.46 -4.78
C GLY A 101 20.19 2.32 -3.78
N GLY A 102 19.04 1.74 -3.46
CA GLY A 102 18.93 0.62 -2.54
C GLY A 102 19.57 -0.65 -3.07
N VAL A 103 20.30 -1.35 -2.18
CA VAL A 103 21.04 -2.54 -2.57
C VAL A 103 20.15 -3.77 -2.63
N TYR A 104 19.25 -3.90 -1.64
CA TYR A 104 18.38 -5.08 -1.53
C TYR A 104 17.08 -4.72 -0.81
N ALA A 105 15.98 -5.28 -1.26
CA ALA A 105 14.72 -5.25 -0.54
C ALA A 105 14.07 -6.64 -0.53
N PRO A 106 13.39 -6.99 0.58
CA PRO A 106 12.62 -8.23 0.65
C PRO A 106 11.67 -8.34 -0.54
N ASP A 107 11.47 -9.55 -1.05
CA ASP A 107 10.58 -9.89 -2.17
C ASP A 107 10.86 -9.18 -3.51
N MET A 108 11.73 -8.18 -3.51
CA MET A 108 12.16 -7.46 -4.72
C MET A 108 13.56 -7.82 -5.19
N GLY A 109 14.40 -8.37 -4.31
CA GLY A 109 15.76 -8.79 -4.61
C GLY A 109 16.76 -7.64 -4.66
N TRP A 110 17.78 -7.79 -5.53
CA TRP A 110 18.89 -6.85 -5.66
C TRP A 110 18.53 -5.66 -6.56
N PHE A 111 18.90 -4.45 -6.13
CA PHE A 111 18.71 -3.19 -6.84
C PHE A 111 17.25 -2.97 -7.30
N PRO A 112 16.28 -2.97 -6.37
CA PRO A 112 14.85 -3.03 -6.67
C PRO A 112 14.28 -1.78 -7.34
N GLY A 113 14.95 -0.65 -7.26
CA GLY A 113 14.54 0.61 -7.87
C GLY A 113 13.51 1.41 -7.04
N ARG A 114 12.30 0.90 -6.91
CA ARG A 114 11.20 1.57 -6.20
C ARG A 114 11.18 1.14 -4.74
N LEU A 115 11.52 2.06 -3.82
CA LEU A 115 11.73 1.75 -2.40
C LEU A 115 10.87 2.58 -1.45
N GLU A 116 10.46 3.75 -1.89
CA GLU A 116 9.68 4.73 -1.15
C GLU A 116 9.07 5.74 -2.11
N GLY A 117 8.04 6.47 -1.69
CA GLY A 117 7.40 7.52 -2.44
C GLY A 117 5.93 7.26 -2.75
N VAL A 118 5.37 8.08 -3.61
CA VAL A 118 4.01 7.93 -4.13
C VAL A 118 4.06 7.45 -5.56
N PHE A 119 3.26 6.44 -5.86
CA PHE A 119 3.14 5.84 -7.20
C PHE A 119 1.67 5.86 -7.59
N ASP A 120 1.40 6.31 -8.80
CA ASP A 120 0.05 6.47 -9.31
C ASP A 120 -0.27 5.39 -10.33
N SER A 121 -1.55 5.04 -10.45
CA SER A 121 -2.07 4.26 -11.57
C SER A 121 -1.92 5.03 -12.88
N GLU A 122 -2.05 4.35 -14.01
CA GLU A 122 -1.92 4.96 -15.35
C GLU A 122 -2.94 6.08 -15.56
N ASP A 123 -4.14 5.96 -14.99
CA ASP A 123 -5.20 6.97 -15.06
C ASP A 123 -5.07 8.07 -14.00
N GLY A 124 -4.10 7.97 -13.08
CA GLY A 124 -3.81 8.93 -12.02
C GLY A 124 -4.85 9.01 -10.91
N LYS A 125 -5.75 8.01 -10.78
CA LYS A 125 -6.83 8.05 -9.79
C LYS A 125 -6.54 7.23 -8.55
N ARG A 126 -5.68 6.23 -8.64
CA ARG A 126 -5.31 5.33 -7.56
C ARG A 126 -3.86 5.56 -7.17
N HIS A 127 -3.59 5.49 -5.89
CA HIS A 127 -2.30 5.89 -5.35
C HIS A 127 -1.75 4.80 -4.43
N LEU A 128 -0.45 4.49 -4.59
CA LEU A 128 0.31 3.74 -3.61
C LEU A 128 1.26 4.69 -2.87
N VAL A 129 1.10 4.78 -1.57
CA VAL A 129 2.03 5.47 -0.68
C VAL A 129 2.93 4.44 -0.02
N LEU A 130 4.18 4.39 -0.45
CA LEU A 130 5.18 3.46 0.06
C LEU A 130 6.16 4.20 0.96
N SER A 131 6.20 3.84 2.25
CA SER A 131 7.08 4.44 3.23
C SER A 131 8.29 3.58 3.52
N ALA A 132 9.45 4.25 3.68
CA ALA A 132 10.64 3.61 4.24
C ALA A 132 10.45 3.23 5.72
N GLY A 133 9.51 3.86 6.41
CA GLY A 133 9.17 3.56 7.80
C GLY A 133 10.26 3.87 8.82
N LEU A 134 10.00 3.57 10.08
CA LEU A 134 10.93 3.77 11.21
C LEU A 134 11.72 2.50 11.55
N GLY A 135 11.23 1.34 11.15
CA GLY A 135 11.76 0.04 11.51
C GLY A 135 13.15 -0.23 10.94
N ASN A 136 13.81 -1.19 11.58
CA ASN A 136 15.10 -1.71 11.16
C ASN A 136 15.03 -3.23 11.18
N THR A 137 15.81 -3.92 10.36
CA THR A 137 15.94 -5.37 10.46
C THR A 137 16.96 -5.72 11.55
N GLU A 138 16.83 -6.90 12.14
CA GLU A 138 17.77 -7.36 13.18
C GLU A 138 19.17 -7.63 12.62
N VAL A 139 19.25 -8.00 11.36
CA VAL A 139 20.50 -8.52 10.73
C VAL A 139 21.29 -7.43 10.03
N VAL A 140 20.63 -6.50 9.35
CA VAL A 140 21.30 -5.45 8.58
C VAL A 140 20.79 -4.09 9.04
N PRO A 141 21.65 -3.25 9.66
CA PRO A 141 21.24 -1.91 10.03
C PRO A 141 21.00 -1.03 8.79
N ARG A 142 20.19 0.02 8.94
CA ARG A 142 20.08 1.05 7.92
C ARG A 142 21.44 1.72 7.71
N PHE A 143 21.83 1.84 6.45
CA PHE A 143 23.01 2.56 6.06
C PHE A 143 22.67 3.59 4.97
N ASN A 144 22.96 4.86 5.25
CA ASN A 144 22.61 5.98 4.37
C ASN A 144 21.12 6.01 3.96
N ASN A 145 20.25 5.54 4.85
CA ASN A 145 18.83 5.36 4.66
C ASN A 145 18.11 5.92 5.91
N ILE A 146 17.57 7.11 5.78
CA ILE A 146 16.96 7.84 6.90
C ILE A 146 15.58 7.27 7.18
N PRO A 147 15.23 6.95 8.46
CA PRO A 147 13.87 6.58 8.82
C PRO A 147 12.86 7.67 8.45
N GLU A 148 11.68 7.25 8.00
CA GLU A 148 10.66 8.14 7.45
C GLU A 148 9.33 7.99 8.18
N ILE A 149 8.62 9.11 8.35
CA ILE A 149 7.18 9.16 8.64
C ILE A 149 6.54 9.94 7.51
N VAL A 150 5.62 9.28 6.78
CA VAL A 150 4.83 9.91 5.73
C VAL A 150 3.53 10.45 6.32
N CYS A 151 3.23 11.71 6.06
CA CYS A 151 1.96 12.34 6.40
C CYS A 151 1.19 12.62 5.11
N VAL A 152 -0.04 12.13 5.02
CA VAL A 152 -0.90 12.31 3.84
C VAL A 152 -2.17 13.05 4.24
N ASP A 153 -2.43 14.16 3.58
CA ASP A 153 -3.67 14.92 3.73
C ASP A 153 -4.67 14.50 2.64
N LEU A 154 -5.79 13.91 3.06
CA LEU A 154 -6.91 13.63 2.16
C LEU A 154 -7.81 14.86 2.09
N VAL A 155 -7.92 15.43 0.89
CA VAL A 155 -8.76 16.61 0.66
C VAL A 155 -9.92 16.25 -0.28
N PRO A 156 -11.16 16.69 0.02
CA PRO A 156 -12.28 16.48 -0.88
C PRO A 156 -12.04 17.14 -2.24
N GLU A 157 -12.38 16.44 -3.32
CA GLU A 157 -12.35 17.06 -4.64
C GLU A 157 -13.36 18.23 -4.70
N VAL A 158 -12.87 19.43 -4.98
CA VAL A 158 -13.73 20.58 -5.23
C VAL A 158 -14.33 20.41 -6.62
N LYS A 159 -15.59 20.01 -6.72
CA LYS A 159 -16.31 20.03 -8.00
C LYS A 159 -16.28 21.48 -8.52
N LYS A 160 -15.51 21.72 -9.58
CA LYS A 160 -15.62 22.96 -10.34
C LYS A 160 -17.01 22.97 -10.95
N ASP A 161 -17.89 23.84 -10.47
CA ASP A 161 -19.18 24.06 -11.11
C ASP A 161 -18.92 24.29 -12.60
N ALA A 162 -19.48 23.42 -13.42
CA ALA A 162 -19.46 23.58 -14.88
C ALA A 162 -20.20 24.91 -15.21
N LYS A 163 -19.45 25.89 -15.69
CA LYS A 163 -20.00 27.13 -16.18
C LYS A 163 -20.61 26.92 -17.57
#